data_a60f020993d968705bf5e74cf1512f93
#
_entry.id   a60f020993d968705bf5e74cf1512f93
#
_cell.length_a   1.000
_cell.length_b   1.000
_cell.length_c   1.000
_cell.angle_alpha   90.00
_cell.angle_beta   90.00
_cell.angle_gamma   90.00
#
_symmetry.space_group_name_H-M   'P 1'
#
loop_
_entity.id
_entity.type
_entity.pdbx_description
1 polymer ?
#
loop_
_entity_poly.entity_id
_entity_poly.type
_entity_poly.pdbx_seq_one_letter_code
_entity_poly.pdbx_strand_id
1 'polypeptide(L)'
;YNIDYYKLKDDDYKIIHGKGYYGAYLNKSTTSKLYKVLNEVFPDAKEGSHVFAEYNYNADAIPQKMDDPVFSYDFESLETGDVTSIKDWYISATGGAKWSLKSYNDNQYISYSANGKGACEAWLVTPSVEIEDENNKFAFEVCVGYWNADCLSVLISTDFDGKDVSKA
;
A
#
# COMPACT_ATOMS: atom_id res chain seq x y z
N TYR A 1 -33.87 -20.24 14.04
CA TYR A 1 -33.39 -18.94 13.56
C TYR A 1 -31.99 -19.17 13.00
N ASN A 2 -31.77 -18.94 11.68
CA ASN A 2 -30.43 -18.81 11.12
C ASN A 2 -29.93 -17.43 11.47
N ILE A 3 -28.81 -17.35 12.16
CA ILE A 3 -28.08 -16.11 12.40
C ILE A 3 -26.92 -16.12 11.42
N ASP A 4 -26.89 -15.14 10.54
CA ASP A 4 -25.77 -14.98 9.62
C ASP A 4 -24.52 -14.52 10.38
N TYR A 5 -23.35 -14.87 9.85
CA TYR A 5 -22.06 -14.46 10.40
C TYR A 5 -21.27 -13.72 9.33
N TYR A 6 -20.66 -12.60 9.71
CA TYR A 6 -19.81 -11.84 8.84
C TYR A 6 -18.59 -11.27 9.59
N LYS A 7 -17.40 -11.54 9.07
CA LYS A 7 -16.15 -10.93 9.54
C LYS A 7 -15.74 -9.79 8.62
N LEU A 8 -15.55 -8.60 9.18
CA LEU A 8 -15.14 -7.43 8.43
C LEU A 8 -13.77 -7.64 7.78
N LYS A 9 -13.68 -7.21 6.52
CA LYS A 9 -12.46 -7.14 5.72
C LYS A 9 -11.87 -5.73 5.79
N ASP A 10 -10.66 -5.54 5.31
CA ASP A 10 -9.98 -4.25 5.35
C ASP A 10 -10.75 -3.13 4.61
N ASP A 11 -11.38 -3.45 3.49
CA ASP A 11 -12.19 -2.48 2.75
C ASP A 11 -13.47 -2.06 3.48
N ASP A 12 -14.03 -2.92 4.30
CA ASP A 12 -15.22 -2.60 5.09
C ASP A 12 -14.93 -1.48 6.11
N TYR A 13 -13.74 -1.47 6.69
CA TYR A 13 -13.33 -0.39 7.59
C TYR A 13 -13.23 0.94 6.86
N LYS A 14 -12.80 0.95 5.59
CA LYS A 14 -12.78 2.17 4.75
C LYS A 14 -14.18 2.70 4.50
N ILE A 15 -15.17 1.83 4.24
CA ILE A 15 -16.58 2.21 4.08
C ILE A 15 -17.11 2.86 5.37
N ILE A 16 -16.80 2.28 6.52
CA ILE A 16 -17.28 2.78 7.83
C ILE A 16 -16.63 4.10 8.21
N HIS A 17 -15.32 4.23 8.02
CA HIS A 17 -14.58 5.45 8.36
C HIS A 17 -14.90 6.59 7.38
N GLY A 18 -15.14 6.27 6.11
CA GLY A 18 -15.40 7.22 5.04
C GLY A 18 -14.17 7.49 4.17
N LYS A 19 -14.41 8.14 3.03
CA LYS A 19 -13.35 8.46 2.05
C LYS A 19 -12.21 9.25 2.71
N GLY A 20 -10.98 8.83 2.44
CA GLY A 20 -9.77 9.45 2.99
C GLY A 20 -9.41 9.04 4.42
N TYR A 21 -10.13 8.07 5.01
CA TYR A 21 -9.78 7.52 6.31
C TYR A 21 -9.43 6.04 6.20
N TYR A 22 -8.48 5.57 7.00
CA TYR A 22 -8.13 4.16 7.10
C TYR A 22 -7.79 3.75 8.53
N GLY A 23 -7.81 2.46 8.76
CA GLY A 23 -7.56 1.80 10.02
C GLY A 23 -8.42 0.55 10.09
N ALA A 24 -7.81 -0.62 10.26
CA ALA A 24 -8.51 -1.91 10.31
C ALA A 24 -9.11 -2.17 11.70
N TYR A 25 -9.85 -1.20 12.25
CA TYR A 25 -10.53 -1.28 13.54
C TYR A 25 -11.68 -0.30 13.61
N LEU A 26 -12.65 -0.57 14.48
CA LEU A 26 -13.72 0.37 14.86
C LEU A 26 -13.44 0.94 16.27
N ASN A 27 -13.97 2.10 16.54
CA ASN A 27 -13.93 2.75 17.84
C ASN A 27 -15.36 3.09 18.32
N LYS A 28 -15.47 3.77 19.46
CA LYS A 28 -16.77 4.16 20.03
C LYS A 28 -17.66 4.94 19.06
N SER A 29 -17.08 5.80 18.22
CA SER A 29 -17.84 6.65 17.29
C SER A 29 -18.19 5.96 15.97
N THR A 30 -17.43 4.95 15.57
CA THR A 30 -17.57 4.29 14.26
C THR A 30 -18.34 2.99 14.31
N THR A 31 -18.42 2.33 15.48
CA THR A 31 -19.19 1.08 15.65
C THR A 31 -20.66 1.25 15.24
N SER A 32 -21.28 2.38 15.55
CA SER A 32 -22.67 2.68 15.14
C SER A 32 -22.87 2.75 13.63
N LYS A 33 -21.80 2.86 12.84
CA LYS A 33 -21.85 2.93 11.37
C LYS A 33 -21.70 1.55 10.69
N LEU A 34 -21.65 0.47 11.47
CA LEU A 34 -21.49 -0.91 10.98
C LEU A 34 -22.58 -1.29 9.98
N TYR A 35 -23.79 -0.71 10.12
CA TYR A 35 -24.89 -0.91 9.20
C TYR A 35 -24.54 -0.60 7.73
N LYS A 36 -23.59 0.28 7.46
CA LYS A 36 -23.20 0.63 6.08
C LYS A 36 -22.67 -0.59 5.34
N VAL A 37 -21.81 -1.37 5.99
CA VAL A 37 -21.26 -2.61 5.43
C VAL A 37 -22.32 -3.71 5.43
N LEU A 38 -23.04 -3.87 6.54
CA LEU A 38 -24.02 -4.95 6.65
C LEU A 38 -25.17 -4.81 5.62
N ASN A 39 -25.57 -3.60 5.27
CA ASN A 39 -26.56 -3.37 4.22
C ASN A 39 -26.05 -3.73 2.81
N GLU A 40 -24.73 -3.59 2.57
CA GLU A 40 -24.12 -4.02 1.30
C GLU A 40 -23.97 -5.53 1.21
N VAL A 41 -23.59 -6.16 2.33
CA VAL A 41 -23.37 -7.61 2.39
C VAL A 41 -24.70 -8.40 2.40
N PHE A 42 -25.71 -7.85 3.03
CA PHE A 42 -27.03 -8.47 3.21
C PHE A 42 -28.17 -7.57 2.67
N PRO A 43 -28.20 -7.30 1.36
CA PRO A 43 -29.13 -6.34 0.77
C PRO A 43 -30.61 -6.75 0.91
N ASP A 44 -30.88 -8.05 1.05
CA ASP A 44 -32.23 -8.62 1.20
C ASP A 44 -32.67 -8.80 2.66
N ALA A 45 -31.86 -8.34 3.62
CA ALA A 45 -32.20 -8.46 5.05
C ALA A 45 -33.48 -7.66 5.36
N LYS A 46 -34.39 -8.30 6.12
CA LYS A 46 -35.65 -7.72 6.53
C LYS A 46 -35.58 -7.22 7.97
N GLU A 47 -36.52 -6.38 8.33
CA GLU A 47 -36.68 -5.95 9.73
C GLU A 47 -36.76 -7.18 10.65
N GLY A 48 -35.96 -7.18 11.72
CA GLY A 48 -35.82 -8.29 12.64
C GLY A 48 -34.78 -9.33 12.24
N SER A 49 -34.07 -9.15 11.12
CA SER A 49 -32.89 -9.98 10.79
C SER A 49 -31.76 -9.72 11.78
N HIS A 50 -31.00 -10.77 12.10
CA HIS A 50 -29.86 -10.71 13.01
C HIS A 50 -28.61 -11.22 12.30
N VAL A 51 -27.48 -10.54 12.50
CA VAL A 51 -26.18 -10.95 12.02
C VAL A 51 -25.15 -10.88 13.15
N PHE A 52 -24.28 -11.86 13.24
CA PHE A 52 -23.12 -11.84 14.11
C PHE A 52 -21.94 -11.25 13.35
N ALA A 53 -21.56 -10.01 13.69
CA ALA A 53 -20.45 -9.32 13.04
C ALA A 53 -19.18 -9.37 13.88
N GLU A 54 -18.09 -9.90 13.31
CA GLU A 54 -16.75 -9.90 13.92
C GLU A 54 -15.92 -8.74 13.35
N TYR A 55 -15.31 -7.96 14.22
CA TYR A 55 -14.46 -6.84 13.83
C TYR A 55 -13.40 -6.55 14.89
N ASN A 56 -12.31 -5.90 14.49
CA ASN A 56 -11.32 -5.38 15.40
C ASN A 56 -11.85 -4.12 16.07
N TYR A 57 -11.70 -4.02 17.38
CA TYR A 57 -12.15 -2.86 18.16
C TYR A 57 -11.02 -2.23 18.96
N ASN A 58 -10.87 -0.93 18.85
CA ASN A 58 -9.98 -0.13 19.68
C ASN A 58 -10.71 1.17 20.07
N ALA A 59 -11.10 1.26 21.34
CA ALA A 59 -11.95 2.34 21.85
C ALA A 59 -11.36 3.74 21.65
N ASP A 60 -10.03 3.86 21.75
CA ASP A 60 -9.30 5.11 21.81
C ASP A 60 -8.59 5.45 20.49
N ALA A 61 -8.62 4.52 19.53
CA ALA A 61 -7.99 4.75 18.24
C ALA A 61 -8.80 5.74 17.40
N ILE A 62 -8.11 6.69 16.80
CA ILE A 62 -8.68 7.64 15.85
C ILE A 62 -8.29 7.18 14.45
N PRO A 63 -9.27 6.95 13.55
CA PRO A 63 -8.97 6.64 12.15
C PRO A 63 -8.08 7.72 11.56
N GLN A 64 -6.99 7.30 10.93
CA GLN A 64 -6.08 8.23 10.29
C GLN A 64 -6.75 8.82 9.05
N LYS A 65 -6.80 10.16 8.95
CA LYS A 65 -7.14 10.81 7.70
C LYS A 65 -5.90 10.75 6.80
N MET A 66 -6.07 10.25 5.60
CA MET A 66 -5.13 10.48 4.52
C MET A 66 -5.71 11.58 3.64
N ASP A 67 -4.99 12.67 3.51
CA ASP A 67 -5.25 13.61 2.43
C ASP A 67 -4.94 12.92 1.09
N ASP A 68 -5.46 13.45 -0.02
CA ASP A 68 -5.10 12.93 -1.34
C ASP A 68 -3.57 12.97 -1.46
N PRO A 69 -2.93 11.87 -1.92
CA PRO A 69 -1.48 11.83 -1.96
C PRO A 69 -0.94 12.91 -2.92
N VAL A 70 0.06 13.64 -2.48
CA VAL A 70 0.79 14.60 -3.33
C VAL A 70 1.45 13.88 -4.51
N PHE A 71 1.87 12.64 -4.26
CA PHE A 71 2.43 11.73 -5.24
C PHE A 71 1.97 10.30 -4.95
N SER A 72 1.54 9.59 -5.98
CA SER A 72 1.26 8.15 -5.92
C SER A 72 1.68 7.46 -7.22
N TYR A 73 2.11 6.22 -7.13
CA TYR A 73 2.49 5.43 -8.28
C TYR A 73 2.21 3.95 -8.02
N ASP A 74 1.42 3.32 -8.87
CA ASP A 74 0.93 1.95 -8.72
C ASP A 74 1.53 0.96 -9.73
N PHE A 75 2.31 1.45 -10.68
CA PHE A 75 2.93 0.67 -11.78
C PHE A 75 1.94 0.03 -12.78
N GLU A 76 0.62 0.22 -12.63
CA GLU A 76 -0.41 -0.46 -13.45
C GLU A 76 -0.42 -0.03 -14.92
N SER A 77 0.15 1.14 -15.23
CA SER A 77 0.22 1.65 -16.59
C SER A 77 1.41 1.14 -17.42
N LEU A 78 2.27 0.33 -16.83
CA LEU A 78 3.50 -0.14 -17.48
C LEU A 78 3.32 -1.56 -18.05
N GLU A 79 4.16 -1.93 -19.02
CA GLU A 79 4.24 -3.30 -19.54
C GLU A 79 5.13 -4.18 -18.65
N THR A 80 4.71 -5.43 -18.43
CA THR A 80 5.51 -6.40 -17.66
C THR A 80 6.78 -6.80 -18.41
N GLY A 81 7.86 -7.04 -17.68
CA GLY A 81 9.17 -7.40 -18.22
C GLY A 81 10.32 -6.66 -17.58
N ASP A 82 11.48 -6.68 -18.19
CA ASP A 82 12.67 -5.95 -17.73
C ASP A 82 12.42 -4.43 -17.80
N VAL A 83 12.69 -3.73 -16.69
CA VAL A 83 12.52 -2.29 -16.58
C VAL A 83 13.87 -1.60 -16.58
N THR A 84 14.12 -0.78 -17.55
CA THR A 84 15.34 0.04 -17.67
C THR A 84 15.09 1.52 -17.45
N SER A 85 13.83 1.96 -17.59
CA SER A 85 13.42 3.34 -17.33
C SER A 85 11.94 3.40 -16.98
N ILE A 86 11.58 4.32 -16.10
CA ILE A 86 10.20 4.79 -15.87
C ILE A 86 10.27 6.31 -16.01
N LYS A 87 9.25 6.90 -16.61
CA LYS A 87 9.22 8.34 -16.84
C LYS A 87 9.43 9.10 -15.51
N ASP A 88 10.36 10.02 -15.49
CA ASP A 88 10.73 10.88 -14.36
C ASP A 88 11.32 10.14 -13.13
N TRP A 89 11.51 8.82 -13.20
CA TRP A 89 12.20 8.03 -12.17
C TRP A 89 13.67 7.83 -12.55
N TYR A 90 14.53 7.72 -11.53
CA TYR A 90 15.87 7.20 -11.73
C TYR A 90 15.92 5.71 -11.37
N ILE A 91 16.42 4.91 -12.30
CA ILE A 91 16.54 3.46 -12.14
C ILE A 91 17.96 3.04 -12.51
N SER A 92 18.61 2.31 -11.61
CA SER A 92 19.87 1.64 -11.92
C SER A 92 19.95 0.27 -11.28
N ALA A 93 20.79 -0.59 -11.84
CA ALA A 93 21.14 -1.88 -11.29
C ALA A 93 22.50 -2.33 -11.81
N THR A 94 23.28 -2.96 -10.93
CA THR A 94 24.61 -3.49 -11.22
C THR A 94 24.70 -4.98 -10.89
N GLY A 95 25.83 -5.63 -11.17
CA GLY A 95 26.05 -7.03 -10.81
C GLY A 95 25.26 -8.05 -11.63
N GLY A 96 24.65 -7.61 -12.76
CA GLY A 96 23.90 -8.50 -13.67
C GLY A 96 22.48 -8.85 -13.22
N ALA A 97 22.00 -8.27 -12.14
CA ALA A 97 20.58 -8.29 -11.79
C ALA A 97 19.88 -7.08 -12.42
N LYS A 98 18.54 -7.14 -12.54
CA LYS A 98 17.73 -6.11 -13.19
C LYS A 98 16.44 -5.90 -12.42
N TRP A 99 15.91 -4.69 -12.53
CA TRP A 99 14.53 -4.42 -12.17
C TRP A 99 13.59 -5.07 -13.20
N SER A 100 12.49 -5.61 -12.73
CA SER A 100 11.46 -6.23 -13.58
C SER A 100 10.08 -5.85 -13.06
N LEU A 101 9.18 -5.53 -13.97
CA LEU A 101 7.77 -5.37 -13.66
C LEU A 101 7.07 -6.72 -13.77
N LYS A 102 6.34 -7.09 -12.75
CA LYS A 102 5.59 -8.34 -12.65
C LYS A 102 4.15 -8.06 -12.28
N SER A 103 3.28 -9.03 -12.53
CA SER A 103 1.88 -8.99 -12.12
C SER A 103 1.53 -10.24 -11.30
N TYR A 104 0.72 -10.07 -10.27
CA TYR A 104 0.15 -11.13 -9.47
C TYR A 104 -1.23 -10.70 -8.92
N ASN A 105 -2.27 -11.50 -9.16
CA ASN A 105 -3.65 -11.21 -8.77
C ASN A 105 -4.12 -9.81 -9.19
N ASP A 106 -3.94 -9.49 -10.48
CA ASP A 106 -4.30 -8.20 -11.09
C ASP A 106 -3.63 -6.97 -10.45
N ASN A 107 -2.53 -7.16 -9.72
CA ASN A 107 -1.69 -6.10 -9.18
C ASN A 107 -0.30 -6.15 -9.79
N GLN A 108 0.14 -5.04 -10.37
CA GLN A 108 1.49 -4.90 -10.89
C GLN A 108 2.44 -4.33 -9.83
N TYR A 109 3.67 -4.81 -9.87
CA TYR A 109 4.70 -4.37 -8.93
C TYR A 109 6.08 -4.43 -9.54
N ILE A 110 6.94 -3.55 -9.11
CA ILE A 110 8.35 -3.60 -9.48
C ILE A 110 9.10 -4.60 -8.59
N SER A 111 9.92 -5.42 -9.19
CA SER A 111 10.62 -6.53 -8.55
C SER A 111 12.11 -6.48 -8.84
N TYR A 112 12.91 -6.76 -7.84
CA TYR A 112 14.36 -6.95 -7.97
C TYR A 112 14.78 -8.26 -7.35
N SER A 113 15.71 -8.99 -8.00
CA SER A 113 16.25 -10.23 -7.46
C SER A 113 17.72 -10.37 -7.84
N ALA A 114 18.56 -10.57 -6.84
CA ALA A 114 19.98 -10.89 -6.99
C ALA A 114 20.26 -12.40 -6.92
N ASN A 115 19.21 -13.25 -6.95
CA ASN A 115 19.37 -14.70 -6.85
C ASN A 115 20.27 -15.27 -7.96
N GLY A 116 21.29 -16.04 -7.58
CA GLY A 116 22.28 -16.60 -8.52
C GLY A 116 23.25 -15.59 -9.12
N LYS A 117 23.30 -14.37 -8.58
CA LYS A 117 24.23 -13.30 -8.96
C LYS A 117 25.29 -13.10 -7.88
N GLY A 118 26.36 -12.40 -8.23
CA GLY A 118 27.36 -11.92 -7.27
C GLY A 118 26.86 -10.69 -6.49
N ALA A 119 27.79 -9.82 -6.09
CA ALA A 119 27.44 -8.55 -5.48
C ALA A 119 26.63 -7.70 -6.46
N CYS A 120 25.45 -7.30 -6.04
CA CYS A 120 24.52 -6.50 -6.83
C CYS A 120 24.09 -5.27 -6.02
N GLU A 121 23.89 -4.17 -6.72
CA GLU A 121 23.30 -2.94 -6.17
C GLU A 121 22.23 -2.45 -7.14
N ALA A 122 21.12 -1.97 -6.61
CA ALA A 122 20.02 -1.45 -7.41
C ALA A 122 19.37 -0.27 -6.73
N TRP A 123 19.01 0.73 -7.53
CA TRP A 123 18.37 1.95 -7.08
C TRP A 123 17.06 2.16 -7.84
N LEU A 124 16.07 2.56 -7.09
CA LEU A 124 14.77 3.00 -7.60
C LEU A 124 14.46 4.31 -6.88
N VAL A 125 14.54 5.42 -7.60
CA VAL A 125 14.33 6.75 -7.02
C VAL A 125 13.10 7.37 -7.66
N THR A 126 12.18 7.82 -6.83
CA THR A 126 10.96 8.52 -7.27
C THR A 126 11.29 9.86 -7.95
N PRO A 127 10.39 10.43 -8.72
CA PRO A 127 10.45 11.85 -9.05
C PRO A 127 10.56 12.71 -7.79
N SER A 128 11.08 13.93 -7.93
CA SER A 128 11.04 14.91 -6.84
C SER A 128 9.61 15.19 -6.43
N VAL A 129 9.38 15.18 -5.13
CA VAL A 129 8.07 15.48 -4.52
C VAL A 129 8.25 16.72 -3.65
N GLU A 130 7.42 17.74 -3.88
CA GLU A 130 7.39 18.90 -3.01
C GLU A 130 6.69 18.55 -1.69
N ILE A 131 7.37 18.75 -0.57
CA ILE A 131 6.85 18.46 0.76
C ILE A 131 6.58 19.81 1.43
N GLU A 132 5.31 20.16 1.55
CA GLU A 132 4.84 21.43 2.11
C GLU A 132 4.50 21.33 3.60
N ASP A 133 4.32 20.12 4.12
CA ASP A 133 3.89 19.89 5.51
C ASP A 133 4.81 18.85 6.18
N GLU A 134 5.28 19.18 7.38
CA GLU A 134 6.12 18.30 8.22
C GLU A 134 5.40 16.98 8.60
N ASN A 135 4.08 16.92 8.50
CA ASN A 135 3.28 15.73 8.75
C ASN A 135 3.12 14.82 7.53
N ASN A 136 3.66 15.20 6.36
CA ASN A 136 3.63 14.36 5.18
C ASN A 136 4.33 13.03 5.46
N LYS A 137 3.74 11.95 4.96
CA LYS A 137 4.22 10.58 5.16
C LYS A 137 4.53 9.94 3.83
N PHE A 138 5.65 9.24 3.78
CA PHE A 138 5.97 8.32 2.70
C PHE A 138 5.48 6.92 3.08
N ALA A 139 4.76 6.27 2.18
CA ALA A 139 4.29 4.91 2.36
C ALA A 139 4.49 4.10 1.09
N PHE A 140 4.83 2.83 1.23
CA PHE A 140 4.90 1.87 0.13
C PHE A 140 4.62 0.47 0.66
N GLU A 141 4.18 -0.41 -0.23
CA GLU A 141 4.02 -1.82 0.08
C GLU A 141 5.25 -2.60 -0.40
N VAL A 142 5.72 -3.53 0.41
CA VAL A 142 6.84 -4.40 0.08
C VAL A 142 6.53 -5.85 0.40
N CYS A 143 6.88 -6.75 -0.52
CA CYS A 143 6.83 -8.18 -0.31
C CYS A 143 8.23 -8.78 -0.54
N VAL A 144 8.73 -9.53 0.43
CA VAL A 144 10.00 -10.25 0.33
C VAL A 144 9.72 -11.74 0.16
N GLY A 145 9.94 -12.25 -1.05
CA GLY A 145 9.66 -13.65 -1.39
C GLY A 145 10.62 -14.65 -0.73
N TYR A 146 11.89 -14.31 -0.63
CA TYR A 146 12.94 -15.17 -0.08
C TYR A 146 13.90 -14.33 0.76
N TRP A 147 13.60 -14.24 2.05
CA TRP A 147 14.43 -13.50 3.00
C TRP A 147 15.71 -14.29 3.35
N ASN A 148 16.86 -13.68 3.17
CA ASN A 148 18.14 -14.24 3.62
C ASN A 148 19.07 -13.21 4.29
N ALA A 149 18.79 -11.93 4.13
CA ALA A 149 19.52 -10.83 4.75
C ALA A 149 18.75 -9.50 4.62
N ASP A 150 19.14 -8.49 5.37
CA ASP A 150 18.67 -7.11 5.21
C ASP A 150 19.25 -6.53 3.92
N CYS A 151 18.42 -6.43 2.89
CA CYS A 151 18.84 -6.03 1.55
C CYS A 151 18.11 -4.79 1.01
N LEU A 152 17.18 -4.22 1.78
CA LEU A 152 16.44 -3.02 1.40
C LEU A 152 16.75 -1.87 2.35
N SER A 153 17.16 -0.75 1.78
CA SER A 153 17.27 0.53 2.49
C SER A 153 16.34 1.55 1.86
N VAL A 154 15.73 2.39 2.67
CA VAL A 154 14.93 3.53 2.22
C VAL A 154 15.68 4.80 2.60
N LEU A 155 15.93 5.63 1.62
CA LEU A 155 16.71 6.86 1.77
C LEU A 155 15.88 8.06 1.29
N ILE A 156 16.17 9.22 1.82
CA ILE A 156 15.61 10.49 1.37
C ILE A 156 16.75 11.44 1.07
N SER A 157 16.63 12.18 -0.02
CA SER A 157 17.59 13.21 -0.41
C SER A 157 16.86 14.49 -0.79
N THR A 158 17.48 15.63 -0.53
CA THR A 158 16.98 16.95 -0.91
C THR A 158 17.79 17.59 -2.05
N ASP A 159 18.86 16.92 -2.51
CA ASP A 159 19.82 17.44 -3.47
C ASP A 159 20.17 16.45 -4.59
N PHE A 160 19.43 15.35 -4.74
CA PHE A 160 19.65 14.39 -5.81
C PHE A 160 19.45 15.03 -7.19
N ASP A 161 20.49 14.99 -8.01
CA ASP A 161 20.51 15.61 -9.35
C ASP A 161 19.83 14.79 -10.46
N GLY A 162 19.26 13.64 -10.12
CA GLY A 162 18.63 12.71 -11.06
C GLY A 162 19.60 11.83 -11.84
N LYS A 163 20.90 11.82 -11.50
CA LYS A 163 21.95 11.15 -12.31
C LYS A 163 22.83 10.23 -11.51
N ASP A 164 23.23 10.63 -10.33
CA ASP A 164 24.28 9.91 -9.58
C ASP A 164 23.91 9.82 -8.09
N VAL A 165 23.42 8.67 -7.69
CA VAL A 165 23.00 8.41 -6.30
C VAL A 165 24.17 8.46 -5.29
N SER A 166 25.43 8.37 -5.74
CA SER A 166 26.58 8.50 -4.85
C SER A 166 26.83 9.94 -4.39
N LYS A 167 26.06 10.90 -4.94
CA LYS A 167 26.13 12.32 -4.62
C LYS A 167 24.87 12.85 -3.95
N ALA A 168 23.92 11.98 -3.65
CA ALA A 168 22.67 12.32 -3.03
C ALA A 168 22.75 12.28 -1.51
#